data_d29258955df1d66cd9012a63e8cbef44
#
_entry.id   d29258955df1d66cd9012a63e8cbef44
#
_cell.length_a   1.000
_cell.length_b   1.000
_cell.length_c   1.000
_cell.angle_alpha   90.00
_cell.angle_beta   90.00
_cell.angle_gamma   90.00
#
_symmetry.space_group_name_H-M   'P 1'
#
loop_
_entity.id
_entity.type
_entity.pdbx_description
1 polymer ?
#
loop_
_entity_poly.entity_id
_entity_poly.type
_entity_poly.pdbx_seq_one_letter_code
_entity_poly.pdbx_strand_id
1 'polypeptide(L)'
;TTGYLDANDSKAMDMTIDFNEADMAVIPLITPTVKDATGALKGVVHVTGTIDQPEAYGTVSVRNGTMKIKTVGNELKNIDGDLIFSGQQADFQSRISAGKGTAGLAAKVNWTGHTMTSYRAAIQLDGLDLANEYISGPLKGELYIAEKEGIPTLMGNLNLENMKFKIPLSLETSESTRDLGIDVNVHAGKNVRLYDRTLYNMRISGDVNFGGYVFNPT
;
A
#
# COMPACT_ATOMS: atom_id res chain seq x y z
N THR A 1 -0.70 -21.12 16.78
CA THR A 1 0.63 -21.50 16.23
C THR A 1 1.09 -22.77 16.90
N THR A 2 1.48 -23.74 16.12
CA THR A 2 2.06 -25.02 16.56
C THR A 2 3.31 -25.30 15.72
N GLY A 3 4.29 -25.98 16.30
CA GLY A 3 5.51 -26.32 15.57
C GLY A 3 6.69 -26.59 16.50
N TYR A 4 7.84 -26.91 15.91
CA TYR A 4 9.09 -27.11 16.63
C TYR A 4 10.25 -26.41 15.93
N LEU A 5 11.28 -26.11 16.74
CA LEU A 5 12.61 -25.73 16.29
C LEU A 5 13.60 -26.81 16.77
N ASP A 6 14.28 -27.46 15.84
CA ASP A 6 15.32 -28.40 16.20
C ASP A 6 16.62 -27.65 16.55
N ALA A 7 16.98 -27.67 17.81
CA ALA A 7 18.18 -26.98 18.30
C ALA A 7 19.48 -27.78 18.05
N ASN A 8 19.37 -29.06 17.65
CA ASN A 8 20.53 -29.97 17.57
C ASN A 8 21.00 -30.22 16.14
N ASP A 9 20.15 -29.99 15.13
CA ASP A 9 20.52 -30.28 13.74
C ASP A 9 20.04 -29.13 12.83
N SER A 10 20.97 -28.36 12.28
CA SER A 10 20.82 -27.38 11.20
C SER A 10 19.78 -26.26 11.36
N LYS A 11 19.31 -25.98 12.57
CA LYS A 11 18.27 -24.93 12.82
C LYS A 11 16.99 -25.13 11.99
N ALA A 12 16.62 -26.38 11.75
CA ALA A 12 15.42 -26.72 10.99
C ALA A 12 14.14 -26.18 11.67
N MET A 13 13.22 -25.70 10.87
CA MET A 13 11.92 -25.20 11.31
C MET A 13 10.79 -26.00 10.64
N ASP A 14 9.77 -26.29 11.43
CA ASP A 14 8.49 -26.76 10.95
C ASP A 14 7.40 -26.16 11.85
N MET A 15 6.75 -25.11 11.38
CA MET A 15 5.75 -24.37 12.13
C MET A 15 4.49 -24.19 11.32
N THR A 16 3.35 -24.29 11.99
CA THR A 16 2.05 -23.97 11.42
C THR A 16 1.45 -22.75 12.12
N ILE A 17 1.12 -21.73 11.35
CA ILE A 17 0.44 -20.52 11.81
C ILE A 17 -1.01 -20.59 11.33
N ASP A 18 -1.94 -20.66 12.26
CA ASP A 18 -3.38 -20.68 11.99
C ASP A 18 -3.95 -19.27 12.24
N PHE A 19 -4.62 -18.70 11.25
CA PHE A 19 -5.24 -17.37 11.28
C PHE A 19 -6.76 -17.41 11.47
N ASN A 20 -7.38 -18.58 11.68
CA ASN A 20 -8.84 -18.71 11.72
C ASN A 20 -9.53 -17.93 12.86
N GLU A 21 -8.79 -17.46 13.83
CA GLU A 21 -9.28 -16.62 14.93
C GLU A 21 -8.57 -15.25 14.97
N ALA A 22 -7.83 -14.91 13.93
CA ALA A 22 -7.14 -13.63 13.86
C ALA A 22 -8.05 -12.54 13.25
N ASP A 23 -7.81 -11.29 13.65
CA ASP A 23 -8.50 -10.11 13.14
C ASP A 23 -7.49 -9.10 12.57
N MET A 24 -7.92 -8.35 11.57
CA MET A 24 -7.13 -7.23 11.01
C MET A 24 -6.78 -6.15 12.05
N ALA A 25 -7.42 -6.15 13.23
CA ALA A 25 -7.11 -5.26 14.33
C ALA A 25 -5.65 -5.34 14.82
N VAL A 26 -4.90 -6.36 14.42
CA VAL A 26 -3.45 -6.44 14.66
C VAL A 26 -2.63 -5.51 13.75
N ILE A 27 -3.17 -5.09 12.59
CA ILE A 27 -2.43 -4.27 11.60
C ILE A 27 -2.00 -2.92 12.16
N PRO A 28 -2.85 -2.15 12.89
CA PRO A 28 -2.43 -0.90 13.53
C PRO A 28 -1.27 -1.04 14.51
N LEU A 29 -1.04 -2.23 15.06
CA LEU A 29 0.09 -2.51 15.97
C LEU A 29 1.43 -2.62 15.21
N ILE A 30 1.37 -2.98 13.92
CA ILE A 30 2.55 -3.19 13.06
C ILE A 30 2.87 -1.92 12.27
N THR A 31 1.84 -1.19 11.82
CA THR A 31 2.02 0.01 11.01
C THR A 31 1.23 1.21 11.54
N PRO A 32 1.92 2.27 12.00
CA PRO A 32 1.27 3.45 12.57
C PRO A 32 0.52 4.31 11.53
N THR A 33 0.64 4.02 10.25
CA THR A 33 -0.11 4.67 9.17
C THR A 33 -1.59 4.27 9.19
N VAL A 34 -1.88 3.05 9.64
CA VAL A 34 -3.24 2.54 9.84
C VAL A 34 -3.73 2.94 11.22
N LYS A 35 -4.88 3.62 11.30
CA LYS A 35 -5.49 4.03 12.57
C LYS A 35 -6.36 2.93 13.17
N ASP A 36 -7.04 2.21 12.29
CA ASP A 36 -8.04 1.21 12.66
C ASP A 36 -8.20 0.22 11.50
N ALA A 37 -8.40 -1.05 11.82
CA ALA A 37 -8.71 -2.08 10.85
C ALA A 37 -9.58 -3.15 11.51
N THR A 38 -10.54 -3.68 10.75
CA THR A 38 -11.41 -4.77 11.19
C THR A 38 -11.60 -5.77 10.05
N GLY A 39 -11.83 -7.01 10.39
CA GLY A 39 -12.09 -8.07 9.43
C GLY A 39 -11.40 -9.37 9.83
N ALA A 40 -12.13 -10.46 9.71
CA ALA A 40 -11.61 -11.77 10.02
C ALA A 40 -10.55 -12.20 9.01
N LEU A 41 -9.39 -12.58 9.49
CA LEU A 41 -8.37 -13.28 8.72
C LEU A 41 -8.67 -14.78 8.77
N LYS A 42 -8.53 -15.45 7.64
CA LYS A 42 -8.69 -16.90 7.52
C LYS A 42 -7.55 -17.49 6.70
N GLY A 43 -7.01 -18.57 7.19
CA GLY A 43 -5.96 -19.28 6.46
C GLY A 43 -4.97 -19.99 7.37
N VAL A 44 -4.13 -20.75 6.72
CA VAL A 44 -3.04 -21.48 7.37
C VAL A 44 -1.76 -21.24 6.58
N VAL A 45 -0.67 -20.99 7.27
CA VAL A 45 0.67 -20.88 6.69
C VAL A 45 1.60 -21.86 7.37
N HIS A 46 2.23 -22.70 6.57
CA HIS A 46 3.31 -23.58 7.00
C HIS A 46 4.65 -22.90 6.72
N VAL A 47 5.46 -22.78 7.74
CA VAL A 47 6.83 -22.25 7.64
C VAL A 47 7.81 -23.38 7.87
N THR A 48 8.63 -23.63 6.86
CA THR A 48 9.61 -24.74 6.82
C THR A 48 11.00 -24.24 6.47
N GLY A 49 11.93 -25.13 6.25
CA GLY A 49 13.33 -24.82 5.92
C GLY A 49 14.19 -24.63 7.14
N THR A 50 15.07 -23.66 7.13
CA THR A 50 15.94 -23.32 8.27
C THR A 50 15.72 -21.89 8.73
N ILE A 51 16.22 -21.55 9.94
CA ILE A 51 16.16 -20.16 10.43
C ILE A 51 16.83 -19.19 9.42
N ASP A 52 17.92 -19.61 8.80
CA ASP A 52 18.67 -18.79 7.84
C ASP A 52 18.04 -18.79 6.43
N GLN A 53 17.23 -19.80 6.10
CA GLN A 53 16.55 -19.98 4.81
C GLN A 53 15.08 -20.39 5.04
N PRO A 54 14.23 -19.47 5.53
CA PRO A 54 12.82 -19.77 5.78
C PRO A 54 12.04 -19.84 4.47
N GLU A 55 11.15 -20.81 4.39
CA GLU A 55 10.17 -20.99 3.32
C GLU A 55 8.77 -20.99 3.91
N ALA A 56 7.84 -20.32 3.25
CA ALA A 56 6.45 -20.26 3.69
C ALA A 56 5.51 -20.79 2.60
N TYR A 57 4.48 -21.53 2.98
CA TYR A 57 3.48 -22.11 2.09
C TYR A 57 2.09 -21.96 2.68
N GLY A 58 1.14 -21.51 1.88
CA GLY A 58 -0.24 -21.37 2.31
C GLY A 58 -0.88 -20.08 1.86
N THR A 59 -2.08 -19.84 2.38
CA THR A 59 -2.87 -18.66 2.00
C THR A 59 -3.51 -18.04 3.24
N VAL A 60 -3.49 -16.73 3.30
CA VAL A 60 -4.26 -15.94 4.27
C VAL A 60 -5.19 -15.02 3.51
N SER A 61 -6.48 -15.09 3.83
CA SER A 61 -7.54 -14.32 3.18
C SER A 61 -8.21 -13.37 4.16
N VAL A 62 -8.63 -12.22 3.67
CA VAL A 62 -9.58 -11.32 4.34
C VAL A 62 -10.80 -11.12 3.46
N ARG A 63 -11.98 -11.01 4.07
CA ARG A 63 -13.23 -10.71 3.37
C ARG A 63 -14.04 -9.67 4.15
N ASN A 64 -14.62 -8.73 3.40
CA ASN A 64 -15.42 -7.63 3.95
C ASN A 64 -14.71 -6.82 5.05
N GLY A 65 -13.39 -6.71 4.97
CA GLY A 65 -12.62 -5.92 5.93
C GLY A 65 -12.90 -4.43 5.80
N THR A 66 -12.56 -3.69 6.85
CA THR A 66 -12.51 -2.22 6.82
C THR A 66 -11.16 -1.72 7.33
N MET A 67 -10.76 -0.53 6.88
CA MET A 67 -9.50 0.07 7.33
C MET A 67 -9.57 1.59 7.27
N LYS A 68 -8.98 2.26 8.26
CA LYS A 68 -8.78 3.71 8.27
C LYS A 68 -7.30 4.04 8.16
N ILE A 69 -6.92 4.63 7.05
CA ILE A 69 -5.55 5.08 6.78
C ILE A 69 -5.49 6.59 6.95
N LYS A 70 -4.47 7.09 7.65
CA LYS A 70 -4.31 8.52 7.95
C LYS A 70 -4.31 9.40 6.70
N THR A 71 -3.66 8.94 5.63
CA THR A 71 -3.47 9.69 4.39
C THR A 71 -4.67 9.67 3.45
N VAL A 72 -5.54 8.67 3.55
CA VAL A 72 -6.72 8.54 2.67
C VAL A 72 -7.88 9.41 3.14
N GLY A 73 -8.06 9.50 4.47
CA GLY A 73 -9.14 10.27 5.10
C GLY A 73 -10.46 9.50 5.16
N ASN A 74 -10.92 8.93 4.06
CA ASN A 74 -12.08 8.05 4.03
C ASN A 74 -11.76 6.67 4.60
N GLU A 75 -12.79 6.05 5.17
CA GLU A 75 -12.73 4.65 5.54
C GLU A 75 -12.73 3.76 4.30
N LEU A 76 -11.74 2.90 4.18
CA LEU A 76 -11.70 1.84 3.18
C LEU A 76 -12.63 0.72 3.63
N LYS A 77 -13.46 0.22 2.72
CA LYS A 77 -14.49 -0.80 2.99
C LYS A 77 -14.43 -1.92 1.95
N ASN A 78 -15.14 -3.00 2.25
CA ASN A 78 -15.21 -4.16 1.38
C ASN A 78 -13.81 -4.61 0.97
N ILE A 79 -12.90 -4.68 1.95
CA ILE A 79 -11.55 -5.15 1.70
C ILE A 79 -11.61 -6.66 1.56
N ASP A 80 -11.45 -7.11 0.32
CA ASP A 80 -11.27 -8.52 -0.01
C ASP A 80 -9.86 -8.70 -0.51
N GLY A 81 -9.13 -9.64 0.07
CA GLY A 81 -7.74 -9.87 -0.30
C GLY A 81 -7.25 -11.26 0.02
N ASP A 82 -6.26 -11.68 -0.73
CA ASP A 82 -5.56 -12.96 -0.56
C ASP A 82 -4.05 -12.73 -0.58
N LEU A 83 -3.37 -13.29 0.41
CA LEU A 83 -1.92 -13.35 0.51
C LEU A 83 -1.50 -14.81 0.39
N ILE A 84 -0.80 -15.14 -0.68
CA ILE A 84 -0.40 -16.51 -1.04
C ILE A 84 1.10 -16.64 -0.88
N PHE A 85 1.54 -17.58 -0.08
CA PHE A 85 2.94 -17.94 0.11
C PHE A 85 3.29 -19.19 -0.69
N SER A 86 4.44 -19.16 -1.37
CA SER A 86 4.95 -20.25 -2.21
C SER A 86 6.48 -20.32 -2.12
N GLY A 87 7.00 -20.96 -1.08
CA GLY A 87 8.41 -21.03 -0.76
C GLY A 87 8.97 -19.68 -0.30
N GLN A 88 9.87 -19.11 -1.07
CA GLN A 88 10.49 -17.81 -0.82
C GLN A 88 9.81 -16.69 -1.64
N GLN A 89 8.50 -16.80 -1.84
CA GLN A 89 7.70 -15.83 -2.58
C GLN A 89 6.37 -15.61 -1.86
N ALA A 90 5.89 -14.36 -1.88
CA ALA A 90 4.54 -13.99 -1.50
C ALA A 90 3.87 -13.18 -2.61
N ASP A 91 2.65 -13.54 -2.95
CA ASP A 91 1.77 -12.84 -3.87
C ASP A 91 0.56 -12.29 -3.09
N PHE A 92 0.31 -11.01 -3.20
CA PHE A 92 -0.84 -10.34 -2.58
C PHE A 92 -1.76 -9.77 -3.65
N GLN A 93 -3.06 -9.99 -3.49
CA GLN A 93 -4.09 -9.37 -4.30
C GLN A 93 -5.21 -8.87 -3.39
N SER A 94 -5.73 -7.67 -3.66
CA SER A 94 -6.85 -7.13 -2.90
C SER A 94 -7.70 -6.19 -3.75
N ARG A 95 -8.99 -6.12 -3.40
CA ARG A 95 -9.93 -5.10 -3.86
C ARG A 95 -10.48 -4.34 -2.65
N ILE A 96 -10.62 -3.04 -2.81
CA ILE A 96 -11.05 -2.11 -1.76
C ILE A 96 -12.04 -1.11 -2.33
N SER A 97 -12.92 -0.57 -1.47
CA SER A 97 -13.82 0.53 -1.81
C SER A 97 -13.60 1.73 -0.89
N ALA A 98 -13.70 2.94 -1.42
CA ALA A 98 -13.81 4.17 -0.63
C ALA A 98 -14.77 5.15 -1.32
N GLY A 99 -15.76 5.62 -0.59
CA GLY A 99 -16.86 6.40 -1.18
C GLY A 99 -17.61 5.60 -2.24
N LYS A 100 -17.61 6.10 -3.47
CA LYS A 100 -18.25 5.45 -4.63
C LYS A 100 -17.28 4.68 -5.52
N GLY A 101 -16.00 4.83 -5.30
CA GLY A 101 -14.96 4.24 -6.13
C GLY A 101 -14.30 3.03 -5.49
N THR A 102 -13.46 2.39 -6.30
CA THR A 102 -12.73 1.18 -5.93
C THR A 102 -11.25 1.29 -6.23
N ALA A 103 -10.46 0.45 -5.60
CA ALA A 103 -9.07 0.19 -6.00
C ALA A 103 -8.79 -1.32 -6.00
N GLY A 104 -7.98 -1.74 -6.95
CA GLY A 104 -7.35 -3.05 -6.97
C GLY A 104 -5.88 -2.94 -6.61
N LEU A 105 -5.38 -3.81 -5.74
CA LEU A 105 -3.96 -3.92 -5.40
C LEU A 105 -3.45 -5.29 -5.79
N ALA A 106 -2.24 -5.33 -6.36
CA ALA A 106 -1.50 -6.55 -6.57
C ALA A 106 -0.04 -6.29 -6.15
N ALA A 107 0.54 -7.20 -5.40
CA ALA A 107 1.95 -7.11 -5.02
C ALA A 107 2.60 -8.48 -5.05
N LYS A 108 3.89 -8.50 -5.33
CA LYS A 108 4.72 -9.68 -5.30
C LYS A 108 6.05 -9.36 -4.65
N VAL A 109 6.46 -10.21 -3.75
CA VAL A 109 7.73 -10.10 -3.04
C VAL A 109 8.45 -11.44 -3.14
N ASN A 110 9.74 -11.41 -3.43
CA ASN A 110 10.63 -12.57 -3.32
C ASN A 110 11.73 -12.27 -2.31
N TRP A 111 12.14 -13.28 -1.59
CA TRP A 111 13.26 -13.18 -0.64
C TRP A 111 14.20 -14.38 -0.76
N THR A 112 15.37 -14.23 -0.21
CA THR A 112 16.33 -15.33 -0.01
C THR A 112 16.92 -15.17 1.38
N GLY A 113 16.75 -16.18 2.22
CA GLY A 113 17.02 -16.05 3.65
C GLY A 113 16.16 -14.94 4.25
N HIS A 114 16.79 -13.96 4.87
CA HIS A 114 16.12 -12.80 5.46
C HIS A 114 16.17 -11.55 4.57
N THR A 115 16.69 -11.66 3.34
CA THR A 115 16.86 -10.52 2.44
C THR A 115 15.79 -10.53 1.36
N MET A 116 15.06 -9.44 1.23
CA MET A 116 14.16 -9.22 0.09
C MET A 116 14.99 -9.03 -1.17
N THR A 117 14.80 -9.90 -2.17
CA THR A 117 15.56 -9.91 -3.41
C THR A 117 14.88 -9.19 -4.55
N SER A 118 13.57 -9.16 -4.55
CA SER A 118 12.78 -8.37 -5.49
C SER A 118 11.38 -8.11 -4.97
N TYR A 119 10.80 -7.01 -5.41
CA TYR A 119 9.40 -6.67 -5.12
C TYR A 119 8.80 -5.88 -6.28
N ARG A 120 7.50 -5.95 -6.39
CA ARG A 120 6.69 -5.10 -7.26
C ARG A 120 5.30 -4.97 -6.67
N ALA A 121 4.69 -3.81 -6.87
CA ALA A 121 3.29 -3.61 -6.51
C ALA A 121 2.61 -2.76 -7.59
N ALA A 122 1.32 -3.00 -7.82
CA ALA A 122 0.48 -2.24 -8.72
C ALA A 122 -0.83 -1.89 -8.03
N ILE A 123 -1.31 -0.67 -8.29
CA ILE A 123 -2.56 -0.14 -7.78
C ILE A 123 -3.36 0.39 -8.95
N GLN A 124 -4.53 -0.20 -9.18
CA GLN A 124 -5.52 0.28 -10.15
C GLN A 124 -6.57 1.09 -9.40
N LEU A 125 -6.75 2.36 -9.75
CA LEU A 125 -7.67 3.28 -9.10
C LEU A 125 -8.85 3.59 -10.02
N ASP A 126 -10.06 3.31 -9.57
CA ASP A 126 -11.29 3.63 -10.28
C ASP A 126 -12.20 4.51 -9.41
N GLY A 127 -11.86 5.80 -9.38
CA GLY A 127 -12.62 6.79 -8.65
C GLY A 127 -12.57 6.62 -7.13
N LEU A 128 -11.49 6.07 -6.59
CA LEU A 128 -11.30 5.92 -5.14
C LEU A 128 -11.40 7.29 -4.47
N ASP A 129 -12.38 7.44 -3.57
CA ASP A 129 -12.68 8.74 -2.96
C ASP A 129 -11.67 9.08 -1.86
N LEU A 130 -10.93 10.15 -2.04
CA LEU A 130 -10.06 10.72 -1.02
C LEU A 130 -10.77 11.85 -0.28
N ALA A 131 -10.58 11.94 1.03
CA ALA A 131 -11.14 13.02 1.84
C ALA A 131 -10.28 13.31 3.08
N ASN A 132 -9.07 13.81 2.85
CA ASN A 132 -8.24 14.34 3.92
C ASN A 132 -8.17 15.88 3.86
N GLU A 133 -7.39 16.49 4.73
CA GLU A 133 -7.28 17.95 4.83
C GLU A 133 -6.64 18.62 3.61
N TYR A 134 -5.86 17.88 2.82
CA TYR A 134 -5.11 18.40 1.66
C TYR A 134 -5.74 18.03 0.32
N ILE A 135 -6.41 16.89 0.25
CA ILE A 135 -6.90 16.32 -1.01
C ILE A 135 -8.32 15.80 -0.79
N SER A 136 -9.24 16.16 -1.70
CA SER A 136 -10.58 15.57 -1.72
C SER A 136 -11.09 15.38 -3.14
N GLY A 137 -11.75 14.24 -3.37
CA GLY A 137 -12.36 13.84 -4.63
C GLY A 137 -11.93 12.45 -5.12
N PRO A 138 -12.47 12.02 -6.27
CA PRO A 138 -12.27 10.69 -6.82
C PRO A 138 -10.93 10.59 -7.55
N LEU A 139 -10.05 9.71 -7.09
CA LEU A 139 -8.75 9.44 -7.72
C LEU A 139 -8.88 8.30 -8.72
N LYS A 140 -8.43 8.53 -9.96
CA LYS A 140 -8.38 7.53 -11.04
C LYS A 140 -6.97 7.40 -11.59
N GLY A 141 -6.60 6.19 -11.99
CA GLY A 141 -5.32 5.93 -12.63
C GLY A 141 -4.69 4.62 -12.23
N GLU A 142 -3.45 4.50 -12.57
CA GLU A 142 -2.62 3.32 -12.30
C GLU A 142 -1.31 3.77 -11.69
N LEU A 143 -0.96 3.15 -10.57
CA LEU A 143 0.32 3.36 -9.92
C LEU A 143 1.00 2.01 -9.74
N TYR A 144 2.30 1.99 -9.83
CA TYR A 144 3.11 0.81 -9.55
C TYR A 144 4.42 1.19 -8.87
N ILE A 145 4.89 0.30 -8.02
CA ILE A 145 6.18 0.42 -7.35
C ILE A 145 7.08 -0.68 -7.88
N ALA A 146 8.24 -0.28 -8.36
CA ALA A 146 9.33 -1.17 -8.74
C ALA A 146 10.67 -0.49 -8.45
N GLU A 147 11.73 -1.27 -8.48
CA GLU A 147 13.08 -0.73 -8.36
C GLU A 147 13.49 -0.03 -9.66
N LYS A 148 13.97 1.20 -9.53
CA LYS A 148 14.60 1.97 -10.61
C LYS A 148 15.97 2.44 -10.11
N GLU A 149 17.04 1.99 -10.75
CA GLU A 149 18.42 2.34 -10.36
C GLU A 149 18.77 2.04 -8.89
N GLY A 150 18.27 0.91 -8.36
CA GLY A 150 18.47 0.50 -6.98
C GLY A 150 17.58 1.21 -5.95
N ILE A 151 16.63 2.04 -6.38
CA ILE A 151 15.76 2.81 -5.51
C ILE A 151 14.30 2.40 -5.75
N PRO A 152 13.52 2.06 -4.69
CA PRO A 152 12.08 1.92 -4.80
C PRO A 152 11.47 3.17 -5.44
N THR A 153 10.75 3.03 -6.53
CA THR A 153 10.18 4.18 -7.24
C THR A 153 8.69 3.96 -7.48
N LEU A 154 7.88 4.93 -7.08
CA LEU A 154 6.47 5.01 -7.41
C LEU A 154 6.31 5.64 -8.79
N MET A 155 5.73 4.90 -9.71
CA MET A 155 5.54 5.30 -11.11
C MET A 155 4.08 5.17 -11.50
N GLY A 156 3.67 5.86 -12.56
CA GLY A 156 2.35 5.66 -13.14
C GLY A 156 1.68 6.91 -13.69
N ASN A 157 0.35 6.80 -13.86
CA ASN A 157 -0.45 7.86 -14.44
C ASN A 157 -1.71 8.08 -13.60
N LEU A 158 -2.00 9.32 -13.27
CA LEU A 158 -3.20 9.73 -12.55
C LEU A 158 -4.04 10.67 -13.41
N ASN A 159 -5.33 10.43 -13.45
CA ASN A 159 -6.32 11.30 -14.07
C ASN A 159 -7.19 11.93 -12.99
N LEU A 160 -7.11 13.25 -12.90
CA LEU A 160 -7.80 14.02 -11.88
C LEU A 160 -9.01 14.70 -12.49
N GLU A 161 -10.17 14.43 -11.95
CA GLU A 161 -11.42 15.13 -12.25
C GLU A 161 -12.21 15.37 -10.96
N ASN A 162 -12.84 16.54 -10.85
CA ASN A 162 -13.66 16.90 -9.67
C ASN A 162 -12.90 16.80 -8.34
N MET A 163 -11.63 17.15 -8.35
CA MET A 163 -10.75 17.10 -7.19
C MET A 163 -10.41 18.49 -6.65
N LYS A 164 -10.17 18.57 -5.36
CA LYS A 164 -9.69 19.76 -4.69
C LYS A 164 -8.39 19.46 -3.97
N PHE A 165 -7.45 20.38 -4.10
CA PHE A 165 -6.15 20.32 -3.44
C PHE A 165 -5.96 21.57 -2.59
N LYS A 166 -5.47 21.40 -1.37
CA LYS A 166 -5.00 22.46 -0.50
C LYS A 166 -3.50 22.38 -0.37
N ILE A 167 -2.80 23.40 -0.85
CA ILE A 167 -1.35 23.50 -0.71
C ILE A 167 -1.07 24.22 0.62
N PRO A 168 -0.39 23.61 1.59
CA PRO A 168 0.03 24.31 2.78
C PRO A 168 1.03 25.41 2.41
N LEU A 169 0.86 26.61 2.96
CA LEU A 169 1.76 27.77 2.71
C LEU A 169 3.13 27.61 3.39
N SER A 170 3.24 26.75 4.39
CA SER A 170 4.50 26.39 5.03
C SER A 170 4.87 24.97 4.59
N LEU A 171 5.80 24.86 3.69
CA LEU A 171 6.48 23.60 3.43
C LEU A 171 7.54 23.43 4.52
N GLU A 172 7.29 22.58 5.50
CA GLU A 172 8.36 22.13 6.37
C GLU A 172 9.30 21.28 5.52
N THR A 173 10.51 21.75 5.31
CA THR A 173 11.56 20.97 4.66
C THR A 173 12.03 19.90 5.66
N SER A 174 11.49 18.70 5.57
CA SER A 174 12.09 17.55 6.21
C SER A 174 13.37 17.16 5.47
N GLU A 175 14.39 16.73 6.20
CA GLU A 175 15.58 16.16 5.59
C GLU A 175 15.15 14.99 4.68
N SER A 176 15.45 15.10 3.39
CA SER A 176 15.05 14.12 2.41
C SER A 176 15.93 12.88 2.54
N THR A 177 15.36 11.80 3.04
CA THR A 177 15.92 10.48 2.78
C THR A 177 15.59 10.11 1.34
N ARG A 178 16.57 9.63 0.57
CA ARG A 178 16.40 9.22 -0.82
C ARG A 178 15.77 7.81 -0.91
N ASP A 179 14.83 7.51 -0.05
CA ASP A 179 14.35 6.15 0.17
C ASP A 179 13.20 5.75 -0.77
N LEU A 180 12.55 6.73 -1.42
CA LEU A 180 11.47 6.46 -2.37
C LEU A 180 11.49 7.48 -3.52
N GLY A 181 11.69 6.99 -4.73
CA GLY A 181 11.59 7.77 -5.95
C GLY A 181 10.14 8.01 -6.37
N ILE A 182 9.90 9.07 -7.12
CA ILE A 182 8.61 9.37 -7.78
C ILE A 182 8.86 9.61 -9.26
N ASP A 183 7.99 9.05 -10.11
CA ASP A 183 7.89 9.31 -11.54
C ASP A 183 6.44 9.13 -11.98
N VAL A 184 5.58 10.10 -11.65
CA VAL A 184 4.14 10.01 -11.82
C VAL A 184 3.66 11.13 -12.75
N ASN A 185 2.99 10.74 -13.84
CA ASN A 185 2.30 11.67 -14.72
C ASN A 185 0.90 11.95 -14.18
N VAL A 186 0.53 13.20 -14.11
CA VAL A 186 -0.77 13.65 -13.62
C VAL A 186 -1.45 14.50 -14.69
N HIS A 187 -2.60 14.03 -15.16
CA HIS A 187 -3.50 14.81 -16.01
C HIS A 187 -4.59 15.47 -15.16
N ALA A 188 -4.61 16.79 -15.11
CA ALA A 188 -5.66 17.58 -14.47
C ALA A 188 -6.72 17.98 -15.50
N GLY A 189 -7.85 17.29 -15.50
CA GLY A 189 -8.96 17.48 -16.40
C GLY A 189 -10.03 18.44 -15.85
N LYS A 190 -11.31 18.02 -15.90
CA LYS A 190 -12.44 18.88 -15.51
C LYS A 190 -12.50 19.12 -14.00
N ASN A 191 -12.75 20.39 -13.63
CA ASN A 191 -13.07 20.79 -12.26
C ASN A 191 -12.04 20.39 -11.21
N VAL A 192 -10.76 20.43 -11.55
CA VAL A 192 -9.65 20.32 -10.61
C VAL A 192 -9.36 21.71 -10.05
N ARG A 193 -9.27 21.82 -8.72
CA ARG A 193 -9.12 23.11 -8.05
C ARG A 193 -8.00 23.08 -7.01
N LEU A 194 -7.18 24.12 -7.02
CA LEU A 194 -6.45 24.53 -5.84
C LEU A 194 -7.38 25.37 -4.98
N TYR A 195 -7.61 24.95 -3.75
CA TYR A 195 -8.61 25.55 -2.89
C TYR A 195 -8.10 25.71 -1.46
N ASP A 196 -8.19 26.92 -0.96
CA ASP A 196 -8.14 27.23 0.45
C ASP A 196 -9.32 28.13 0.81
N ARG A 197 -9.93 27.89 1.98
CA ARG A 197 -11.20 28.55 2.36
C ARG A 197 -11.08 30.08 2.38
N THR A 198 -9.91 30.61 2.68
CA THR A 198 -9.69 32.05 2.89
C THR A 198 -8.75 32.70 1.89
N LEU A 199 -7.92 31.93 1.20
CA LEU A 199 -6.78 32.48 0.45
C LEU A 199 -6.94 32.36 -1.06
N TYR A 200 -7.42 31.25 -1.58
CA TYR A 200 -7.49 31.02 -3.02
C TYR A 200 -8.54 29.98 -3.44
N ASN A 201 -9.05 30.14 -4.65
CA ASN A 201 -9.91 29.16 -5.30
C ASN A 201 -9.65 29.21 -6.81
N MET A 202 -8.66 28.47 -7.26
CA MET A 202 -8.19 28.47 -8.65
C MET A 202 -8.55 27.15 -9.32
N ARG A 203 -9.00 27.21 -10.56
CA ARG A 203 -9.13 26.02 -11.42
C ARG A 203 -7.78 25.78 -12.09
N ILE A 204 -7.38 24.52 -12.11
CA ILE A 204 -6.20 24.07 -12.82
C ILE A 204 -6.58 23.02 -13.87
N SER A 205 -5.82 22.97 -14.96
CA SER A 205 -5.91 21.94 -16.00
C SER A 205 -4.57 21.83 -16.72
N GLY A 206 -4.27 20.64 -17.22
CA GLY A 206 -3.03 20.36 -17.95
C GLY A 206 -2.35 19.10 -17.46
N ASP A 207 -1.16 18.87 -17.98
CA ASP A 207 -0.34 17.69 -17.69
C ASP A 207 0.90 18.13 -16.92
N VAL A 208 1.22 17.36 -15.88
CA VAL A 208 2.41 17.55 -15.03
C VAL A 208 3.04 16.19 -14.78
N ASN A 209 4.36 16.14 -14.90
CA ASN A 209 5.14 15.00 -14.39
C ASN A 209 5.74 15.38 -13.04
N PHE A 210 5.49 14.56 -12.03
CA PHE A 210 6.14 14.63 -10.73
C PHE A 210 7.29 13.64 -10.72
N GLY A 211 8.53 14.14 -10.80
CA GLY A 211 9.75 13.36 -10.75
C GLY A 211 10.54 13.60 -9.46
N GLY A 212 11.61 12.84 -9.27
CA GLY A 212 12.53 13.02 -8.14
C GLY A 212 12.26 12.08 -6.97
N TYR A 213 12.27 12.60 -5.76
CA TYR A 213 12.08 11.83 -4.53
C TYR A 213 10.88 12.35 -3.75
N VAL A 214 10.23 11.48 -2.96
CA VAL A 214 8.99 11.80 -2.22
C VAL A 214 9.11 13.07 -1.39
N PHE A 215 10.28 13.33 -0.80
CA PHE A 215 10.52 14.52 0.03
C PHE A 215 11.23 15.67 -0.71
N ASN A 216 11.55 15.50 -1.99
CA ASN A 216 12.11 16.54 -2.86
C ASN A 216 11.67 16.32 -4.32
N PRO A 217 10.37 16.45 -4.62
CA PRO A 217 9.86 16.31 -5.98
C PRO A 217 10.33 17.48 -6.85
N THR A 218 10.64 17.19 -8.12
CA THR A 218 11.01 18.17 -9.15
C THR A 218 9.94 18.29 -10.22
#